data_46d2d7c44d4468a2ed7648e5941454c0
#
_entry.id   46d2d7c44d4468a2ed7648e5941454c0
#
_cell.length_a   1.000
_cell.length_b   1.000
_cell.length_c   1.000
_cell.angle_alpha   90.00
_cell.angle_beta   90.00
_cell.angle_gamma   90.00
#
_symmetry.space_group_name_H-M   'P 1'
#
loop_
_entity.id
_entity.type
_entity.pdbx_description
1 polymer ?
#
loop_
_entity_poly.entity_id
_entity_poly.type
_entity_poly.pdbx_seq_one_letter_code
_entity_poly.pdbx_strand_id
1 'polypeptide(L)'
;MAKEKFYTSERNVQIVLSLLKANGIRKIIASPGATNFTFVGSVQNDPFFEVYSAVDERSAAYMACGMAAESGEAVALSCTGATASRNYYPGLTEAFYRKLPVLAITSHQGTDRIGQLIPQNIDRRILPNDIARLSVELPVVKDCRDEDYVVMEVNKAMLELRRNGGCLL
;
A
#
# COMPACT_ATOMS: atom_id res chain seq x y z
N MET A 1 11.62 -30.94 -5.33
CA MET A 1 10.21 -30.47 -5.45
C MET A 1 10.22 -28.97 -5.61
N ALA A 2 9.68 -28.42 -6.69
CA ALA A 2 9.47 -26.98 -6.81
C ALA A 2 8.48 -26.56 -5.72
N LYS A 3 8.87 -25.58 -4.90
CA LYS A 3 8.01 -25.02 -3.85
C LYS A 3 6.81 -24.37 -4.56
N GLU A 4 5.58 -24.78 -4.23
CA GLU A 4 4.39 -24.16 -4.77
C GLU A 4 4.41 -22.67 -4.44
N LYS A 5 4.31 -21.83 -5.48
CA LYS A 5 4.39 -20.37 -5.31
C LYS A 5 3.03 -19.87 -4.85
N PHE A 6 2.99 -19.19 -3.72
CA PHE A 6 1.78 -18.53 -3.25
C PHE A 6 1.46 -17.31 -4.14
N TYR A 7 0.22 -17.20 -4.56
CA TYR A 7 -0.34 -16.01 -5.18
C TYR A 7 -1.80 -15.85 -4.72
N THR A 8 -2.19 -14.63 -4.36
CA THR A 8 -3.52 -14.38 -3.81
C THR A 8 -4.63 -14.65 -4.82
N SER A 9 -5.78 -15.12 -4.32
CA SER A 9 -7.05 -15.19 -5.06
C SER A 9 -7.90 -13.92 -4.89
N GLU A 10 -7.51 -12.99 -4.03
CA GLU A 10 -8.23 -11.74 -3.80
C GLU A 10 -8.11 -10.80 -5.00
N ARG A 11 -9.24 -10.55 -5.67
CA ARG A 11 -9.25 -9.83 -6.95
C ARG A 11 -8.76 -8.39 -6.84
N ASN A 12 -9.13 -7.66 -5.79
CA ASN A 12 -8.63 -6.31 -5.54
C ASN A 12 -7.10 -6.29 -5.38
N VAL A 13 -6.52 -7.24 -4.66
CA VAL A 13 -5.06 -7.37 -4.51
C VAL A 13 -4.40 -7.69 -5.85
N GLN A 14 -4.98 -8.59 -6.64
CA GLN A 14 -4.48 -8.91 -7.99
C GLN A 14 -4.44 -7.68 -8.90
N ILE A 15 -5.48 -6.83 -8.85
CA ILE A 15 -5.54 -5.58 -9.61
C ILE A 15 -4.43 -4.63 -9.17
N VAL A 16 -4.26 -4.44 -7.86
CA VAL A 16 -3.17 -3.59 -7.32
C VAL A 16 -1.82 -4.09 -7.82
N LEU A 17 -1.53 -5.39 -7.70
CA LEU A 17 -0.27 -5.99 -8.15
C LEU A 17 -0.04 -5.77 -9.66
N SER A 18 -1.07 -5.96 -10.47
CA SER A 18 -1.01 -5.78 -11.92
C SER A 18 -0.71 -4.32 -12.29
N LEU A 19 -1.35 -3.37 -11.59
CA LEU A 19 -1.15 -1.94 -11.83
C LEU A 19 0.19 -1.43 -11.29
N LEU A 20 0.72 -1.97 -10.19
CA LEU A 20 2.09 -1.72 -9.76
C LEU A 20 3.08 -2.14 -10.85
N LYS A 21 2.90 -3.34 -11.43
CA LYS A 21 3.74 -3.84 -12.53
C LYS A 21 3.63 -2.96 -13.78
N ALA A 22 2.43 -2.62 -14.19
CA ALA A 22 2.18 -1.75 -15.34
C ALA A 22 2.80 -0.35 -15.19
N ASN A 23 2.92 0.13 -13.95
CA ASN A 23 3.52 1.41 -13.62
C ASN A 23 5.02 1.34 -13.27
N GLY A 24 5.63 0.16 -13.35
CA GLY A 24 7.06 -0.04 -13.11
C GLY A 24 7.47 0.06 -11.63
N ILE A 25 6.51 -0.04 -10.68
CA ILE A 25 6.78 0.02 -9.25
C ILE A 25 7.27 -1.35 -8.78
N ARG A 26 8.57 -1.47 -8.61
CA ARG A 26 9.26 -2.74 -8.27
C ARG A 26 9.59 -2.86 -6.81
N LYS A 27 9.98 -1.75 -6.16
CA LYS A 27 10.51 -1.72 -4.80
C LYS A 27 9.35 -1.72 -3.79
N ILE A 28 9.31 -2.76 -2.96
CA ILE A 28 8.27 -2.94 -1.94
C ILE A 28 8.94 -3.07 -0.58
N ILE A 29 8.61 -2.20 0.37
CA ILE A 29 9.02 -2.36 1.76
C ILE A 29 7.84 -2.89 2.54
N ALA A 30 7.98 -4.08 3.08
CA ALA A 30 6.93 -4.80 3.79
C ALA A 30 7.19 -4.84 5.30
N SER A 31 6.19 -4.40 6.08
CA SER A 31 6.05 -4.71 7.51
C SER A 31 4.94 -5.77 7.63
N PRO A 32 5.30 -7.07 7.63
CA PRO A 32 4.33 -8.14 7.49
C PRO A 32 3.45 -8.29 8.74
N GLY A 33 2.20 -8.60 8.51
CA GLY A 33 1.21 -8.88 9.55
C GLY A 33 0.01 -9.65 9.02
N ALA A 34 -0.94 -9.97 9.90
CA ALA A 34 -2.04 -10.87 9.58
C ALA A 34 -2.94 -10.40 8.43
N THR A 35 -3.15 -9.09 8.28
CA THR A 35 -4.09 -8.58 7.27
C THR A 35 -3.46 -8.26 5.92
N ASN A 36 -2.13 -8.09 5.83
CA ASN A 36 -1.46 -7.82 4.55
C ASN A 36 -0.72 -9.02 3.97
N PHE A 37 -0.91 -10.20 4.55
CA PHE A 37 -0.19 -11.39 4.15
C PHE A 37 -0.47 -11.78 2.68
N THR A 38 -1.69 -11.57 2.19
CA THR A 38 -2.08 -11.90 0.81
C THR A 38 -1.31 -11.05 -0.21
N PHE A 39 -1.12 -9.77 0.08
CA PHE A 39 -0.28 -8.88 -0.72
C PHE A 39 1.20 -9.25 -0.59
N VAL A 40 1.73 -9.33 0.64
CA VAL A 40 3.15 -9.60 0.89
C VAL A 40 3.58 -10.96 0.34
N GLY A 41 2.78 -12.01 0.58
CA GLY A 41 3.05 -13.34 0.03
C GLY A 41 3.09 -13.36 -1.49
N SER A 42 2.22 -12.60 -2.16
CA SER A 42 2.20 -12.51 -3.62
C SER A 42 3.43 -11.79 -4.17
N VAL A 43 3.81 -10.63 -3.61
CA VAL A 43 5.01 -9.90 -4.08
C VAL A 43 6.30 -10.66 -3.82
N GLN A 44 6.39 -11.42 -2.74
CA GLN A 44 7.56 -12.24 -2.44
C GLN A 44 7.76 -13.41 -3.43
N ASN A 45 6.70 -13.87 -4.06
CA ASN A 45 6.72 -14.98 -5.02
C ASN A 45 6.78 -14.53 -6.48
N ASP A 46 6.64 -13.23 -6.74
CA ASP A 46 6.71 -12.66 -8.09
C ASP A 46 8.11 -12.03 -8.32
N PRO A 47 8.91 -12.55 -9.27
CA PRO A 47 10.27 -12.07 -9.53
C PRO A 47 10.35 -10.64 -10.08
N PHE A 48 9.20 -10.03 -10.40
CA PHE A 48 9.17 -8.62 -10.78
C PHE A 48 9.49 -7.69 -9.62
N PHE A 49 9.09 -8.06 -8.39
CA PHE A 49 9.22 -7.21 -7.22
C PHE A 49 10.53 -7.44 -6.46
N GLU A 50 11.08 -6.35 -5.95
CA GLU A 50 12.22 -6.31 -5.03
C GLU A 50 11.66 -6.03 -3.63
N VAL A 51 11.58 -7.06 -2.79
CA VAL A 51 10.91 -6.99 -1.48
C VAL A 51 11.91 -6.84 -0.36
N TYR A 52 11.78 -5.77 0.41
CA TYR A 52 12.57 -5.47 1.59
C TYR A 52 11.69 -5.61 2.84
N SER A 53 12.19 -6.23 3.88
CA SER A 53 11.48 -6.38 5.16
C SER A 53 11.91 -5.30 6.14
N ALA A 54 10.93 -4.65 6.78
CA ALA A 54 11.16 -3.74 7.88
C ALA A 54 10.17 -4.04 9.01
N VAL A 55 10.68 -4.34 10.20
CA VAL A 55 9.85 -4.73 11.36
C VAL A 55 9.04 -3.54 11.87
N ASP A 56 9.63 -2.35 11.87
CA ASP A 56 8.99 -1.11 12.33
C ASP A 56 8.49 -0.27 11.14
N GLU A 57 7.22 0.07 11.15
CA GLU A 57 6.56 0.79 10.06
C GLU A 57 7.08 2.22 9.90
N ARG A 58 7.45 2.89 10.98
CA ARG A 58 8.06 4.23 10.91
C ARG A 58 9.39 4.16 10.17
N SER A 59 10.23 3.21 10.53
CA SER A 59 11.51 2.96 9.84
C SER A 59 11.27 2.60 8.38
N ALA A 60 10.26 1.76 8.08
CA ALA A 60 9.89 1.41 6.71
C ALA A 60 9.56 2.66 5.87
N ALA A 61 8.78 3.60 6.44
CA ALA A 61 8.40 4.83 5.74
C ALA A 61 9.63 5.72 5.43
N TYR A 62 10.56 5.87 6.37
CA TYR A 62 11.80 6.62 6.12
C TYR A 62 12.74 5.89 5.16
N MET A 63 12.80 4.55 5.19
CA MET A 63 13.52 3.77 4.18
C MET A 63 12.97 4.04 2.78
N ALA A 64 11.63 4.06 2.63
CA ALA A 64 10.99 4.38 1.36
C ALA A 64 11.33 5.79 0.88
N CYS A 65 11.33 6.78 1.79
CA CYS A 65 11.76 8.14 1.47
C CYS A 65 13.20 8.18 0.96
N GLY A 66 14.12 7.50 1.65
CA GLY A 66 15.52 7.43 1.24
C GLY A 66 15.69 6.74 -0.11
N MET A 67 15.04 5.59 -0.33
CA MET A 67 15.10 4.87 -1.59
C MET A 67 14.51 5.66 -2.75
N ALA A 68 13.37 6.33 -2.54
CA ALA A 68 12.73 7.16 -3.55
C ALA A 68 13.56 8.41 -3.88
N ALA A 69 14.17 9.05 -2.87
CA ALA A 69 15.02 10.22 -3.06
C ALA A 69 16.30 9.90 -3.85
N GLU A 70 16.93 8.75 -3.56
CA GLU A 70 18.17 8.34 -4.20
C GLU A 70 17.95 7.83 -5.63
N SER A 71 16.91 7.00 -5.83
CA SER A 71 16.67 6.38 -7.14
C SER A 71 15.79 7.19 -8.09
N GLY A 72 15.01 8.16 -7.58
CA GLY A 72 13.96 8.83 -8.34
C GLY A 72 12.76 7.94 -8.71
N GLU A 73 12.74 6.69 -8.24
CA GLU A 73 11.70 5.71 -8.55
C GLU A 73 10.63 5.68 -7.45
N ALA A 74 9.43 5.25 -7.83
CA ALA A 74 8.36 5.04 -6.86
C ALA A 74 8.66 3.80 -5.98
N VAL A 75 8.40 3.95 -4.68
CA VAL A 75 8.56 2.90 -3.68
C VAL A 75 7.23 2.65 -2.99
N ALA A 76 6.80 1.40 -2.91
CA ALA A 76 5.60 1.03 -2.19
C ALA A 76 5.90 0.50 -0.79
N LEU A 77 5.03 0.83 0.16
CA LEU A 77 5.02 0.35 1.54
C LEU A 77 3.84 -0.59 1.73
N SER A 78 3.99 -1.62 2.56
CA SER A 78 2.84 -2.43 2.98
C SER A 78 2.89 -2.77 4.47
N CYS A 79 1.79 -2.51 5.18
CA CYS A 79 1.57 -2.93 6.56
C CYS A 79 0.11 -3.28 6.80
N THR A 80 -0.19 -3.72 8.03
CA THR A 80 -1.57 -3.90 8.49
C THR A 80 -2.27 -2.56 8.69
N GLY A 81 -3.60 -2.58 8.64
CA GLY A 81 -4.40 -1.36 8.63
C GLY A 81 -4.53 -0.60 9.94
N ALA A 82 -4.27 -1.21 11.07
CA ALA A 82 -4.53 -0.65 12.39
C ALA A 82 -3.54 0.48 12.81
N THR A 83 -3.03 0.39 14.01
CA THR A 83 -2.02 1.32 14.55
C THR A 83 -0.74 1.34 13.73
N ALA A 84 -0.39 0.22 13.07
CA ALA A 84 0.71 0.10 12.14
C ALA A 84 0.68 1.19 11.04
N SER A 85 -0.47 1.38 10.40
CA SER A 85 -0.63 2.40 9.36
C SER A 85 -0.40 3.84 9.86
N ARG A 86 -0.67 4.11 11.14
CA ARG A 86 -0.39 5.42 11.76
C ARG A 86 1.09 5.65 12.03
N ASN A 87 1.88 4.60 12.20
CA ASN A 87 3.34 4.70 12.29
C ASN A 87 3.98 5.20 10.98
N TYR A 88 3.30 5.10 9.85
CA TYR A 88 3.78 5.67 8.60
C TYR A 88 3.73 7.21 8.57
N TYR A 89 2.89 7.86 9.36
CA TYR A 89 2.64 9.29 9.26
C TYR A 89 3.89 10.17 9.27
N PRO A 90 4.88 9.98 10.15
CA PRO A 90 6.08 10.82 10.13
C PRO A 90 6.85 10.71 8.80
N GLY A 91 7.03 9.50 8.28
CA GLY A 91 7.70 9.29 7.00
C GLY A 91 6.85 9.74 5.79
N LEU A 92 5.53 9.57 5.84
CA LEU A 92 4.64 10.07 4.78
C LEU A 92 4.58 11.60 4.76
N THR A 93 4.63 12.27 5.93
CA THR A 93 4.78 13.72 6.01
C THR A 93 6.08 14.18 5.33
N GLU A 94 7.20 13.49 5.58
CA GLU A 94 8.47 13.76 4.90
C GLU A 94 8.33 13.58 3.39
N ALA A 95 7.73 12.46 2.94
CA ALA A 95 7.48 12.20 1.52
C ALA A 95 6.60 13.28 0.87
N PHE A 96 5.56 13.73 1.58
CA PHE A 96 4.64 14.76 1.11
C PHE A 96 5.33 16.09 0.84
N TYR A 97 6.08 16.61 1.81
CA TYR A 97 6.78 17.90 1.67
C TYR A 97 7.94 17.85 0.68
N ARG A 98 8.63 16.72 0.60
CA ARG A 98 9.72 16.52 -0.38
C ARG A 98 9.21 16.05 -1.75
N LYS A 99 7.91 15.83 -1.91
CA LYS A 99 7.29 15.33 -3.17
C LYS A 99 7.90 14.02 -3.64
N LEU A 100 8.19 13.11 -2.70
CA LEU A 100 8.75 11.81 -3.01
C LEU A 100 7.64 10.84 -3.44
N PRO A 101 7.84 10.00 -4.46
CA PRO A 101 6.84 9.06 -4.93
C PRO A 101 6.76 7.82 -4.04
N VAL A 102 6.20 7.98 -2.84
CA VAL A 102 5.99 6.90 -1.87
C VAL A 102 4.52 6.52 -1.84
N LEU A 103 4.22 5.24 -2.06
CA LEU A 103 2.88 4.66 -2.06
C LEU A 103 2.69 3.77 -0.84
N ALA A 104 1.78 4.10 0.05
CA ALA A 104 1.46 3.26 1.21
C ALA A 104 0.22 2.41 0.96
N ILE A 105 0.37 1.10 1.01
CA ILE A 105 -0.69 0.10 0.84
C ILE A 105 -0.96 -0.53 2.20
N THR A 106 -2.17 -0.30 2.74
CA THR A 106 -2.54 -0.79 4.06
C THR A 106 -3.80 -1.63 3.98
N SER A 107 -3.78 -2.81 4.58
CA SER A 107 -4.93 -3.71 4.60
C SER A 107 -5.75 -3.54 5.87
N HIS A 108 -7.08 -3.57 5.77
CA HIS A 108 -8.00 -3.45 6.90
C HIS A 108 -9.21 -4.40 6.77
N GLN A 109 -10.00 -4.49 7.81
CA GLN A 109 -11.12 -5.43 7.91
C GLN A 109 -12.48 -4.86 7.44
N GLY A 110 -12.47 -3.69 6.77
CA GLY A 110 -13.69 -3.00 6.33
C GLY A 110 -14.13 -1.90 7.30
N THR A 111 -14.73 -0.86 6.71
CA THR A 111 -15.19 0.34 7.43
C THR A 111 -16.54 0.12 8.14
N ASP A 112 -17.32 -0.85 7.71
CA ASP A 112 -18.59 -1.26 8.31
C ASP A 112 -18.48 -1.74 9.76
N ARG A 113 -17.27 -2.15 10.16
CA ARG A 113 -16.99 -2.65 11.52
C ARG A 113 -16.34 -1.64 12.46
N ILE A 114 -16.13 -0.41 12.02
CA ILE A 114 -15.56 0.66 12.84
C ILE A 114 -16.49 0.95 14.02
N GLY A 115 -15.93 1.05 15.23
CA GLY A 115 -16.69 1.28 16.47
C GLY A 115 -17.29 0.04 17.12
N GLN A 116 -17.13 -1.14 16.52
CA GLN A 116 -17.64 -2.41 17.09
C GLN A 116 -16.62 -3.13 17.99
N LEU A 117 -15.61 -2.44 18.50
CA LEU A 117 -14.54 -2.98 19.35
C LEU A 117 -13.78 -4.18 18.73
N ILE A 118 -13.78 -4.28 17.41
CA ILE A 118 -13.02 -5.32 16.73
C ILE A 118 -11.53 -4.97 16.78
N PRO A 119 -10.66 -5.89 17.23
CA PRO A 119 -9.23 -5.65 17.30
C PRO A 119 -8.65 -5.20 15.98
N GLN A 120 -7.76 -4.22 16.02
CA GLN A 120 -7.06 -3.68 14.84
C GLN A 120 -7.97 -3.03 13.78
N ASN A 121 -9.21 -2.68 14.11
CA ASN A 121 -10.11 -1.97 13.21
C ASN A 121 -10.34 -0.54 13.70
N ILE A 122 -9.52 0.40 13.23
CA ILE A 122 -9.55 1.81 13.61
C ILE A 122 -10.11 2.68 12.48
N ASP A 123 -10.72 3.81 12.83
CA ASP A 123 -11.18 4.77 11.84
C ASP A 123 -9.99 5.53 11.21
N ARG A 124 -9.85 5.40 9.91
CA ARG A 124 -8.80 6.03 9.09
C ARG A 124 -9.35 6.85 7.94
N ARG A 125 -10.66 7.10 7.92
CA ARG A 125 -11.33 7.83 6.83
C ARG A 125 -10.92 9.31 6.78
N ILE A 126 -10.50 9.86 7.92
CA ILE A 126 -9.99 11.23 8.00
C ILE A 126 -8.47 11.15 8.28
N LEU A 127 -7.71 11.71 7.37
CA LEU A 127 -6.25 11.80 7.45
C LEU A 127 -5.81 13.24 7.63
N PRO A 128 -4.64 13.50 8.26
CA PRO A 128 -3.99 14.79 8.17
C PRO A 128 -3.76 15.21 6.72
N ASN A 129 -3.91 16.50 6.44
CA ASN A 129 -3.86 17.04 5.06
C ASN A 129 -2.47 16.94 4.41
N ASP A 130 -1.44 16.63 5.16
CA ASP A 130 -0.04 16.68 4.77
C ASP A 130 0.69 15.34 4.87
N ILE A 131 -0.04 14.23 4.78
CA ILE A 131 0.55 12.88 4.74
C ILE A 131 0.31 12.16 3.40
N ALA A 132 -0.70 12.56 2.64
CA ALA A 132 -0.98 11.98 1.34
C ALA A 132 -1.70 12.98 0.42
N ARG A 133 -1.46 12.89 -0.87
CA ARG A 133 -2.19 13.65 -1.90
C ARG A 133 -3.56 13.04 -2.18
N LEU A 134 -3.62 11.74 -2.12
CA LEU A 134 -4.83 10.97 -2.34
C LEU A 134 -4.83 9.79 -1.36
N SER A 135 -5.99 9.53 -0.79
CA SER A 135 -6.26 8.31 -0.03
C SER A 135 -7.53 7.68 -0.57
N VAL A 136 -7.47 6.42 -0.91
CA VAL A 136 -8.60 5.67 -1.45
C VAL A 136 -8.82 4.39 -0.65
N GLU A 137 -10.06 3.94 -0.59
CA GLU A 137 -10.44 2.67 -0.01
C GLU A 137 -10.85 1.72 -1.16
N LEU A 138 -10.22 0.55 -1.19
CA LEU A 138 -10.51 -0.46 -2.20
C LEU A 138 -11.40 -1.55 -1.61
N PRO A 139 -12.61 -1.76 -2.14
CA PRO A 139 -13.52 -2.78 -1.66
C PRO A 139 -13.05 -4.18 -2.04
N VAL A 140 -13.60 -5.19 -1.37
CA VAL A 140 -13.56 -6.57 -1.85
C VAL A 140 -14.37 -6.65 -3.14
N VAL A 141 -13.75 -7.10 -4.22
CA VAL A 141 -14.40 -7.21 -5.53
C VAL A 141 -15.41 -8.36 -5.53
N LYS A 142 -16.67 -8.04 -5.77
CA LYS A 142 -17.79 -9.01 -5.84
C LYS A 142 -18.34 -9.13 -7.27
N ASP A 143 -18.25 -8.06 -8.04
CA ASP A 143 -18.75 -8.01 -9.42
C ASP A 143 -17.87 -7.11 -10.30
N CYS A 144 -18.25 -6.93 -11.56
CA CYS A 144 -17.51 -6.11 -12.52
C CYS A 144 -17.50 -4.61 -12.16
N ARG A 145 -18.49 -4.10 -11.44
CA ARG A 145 -18.53 -2.69 -11.04
C ARG A 145 -17.51 -2.40 -9.95
N ASP A 146 -17.37 -3.32 -8.98
CA ASP A 146 -16.33 -3.23 -7.97
C ASP A 146 -14.95 -3.30 -8.62
N GLU A 147 -14.77 -4.17 -9.63
CA GLU A 147 -13.52 -4.30 -10.38
C GLU A 147 -13.16 -2.99 -11.09
N ASP A 148 -14.10 -2.42 -11.85
CA ASP A 148 -13.92 -1.15 -12.54
C ASP A 148 -13.60 -0.01 -11.57
N TYR A 149 -14.27 0.03 -10.42
CA TYR A 149 -14.01 1.00 -9.36
C TYR A 149 -12.58 0.87 -8.82
N VAL A 150 -12.14 -0.34 -8.47
CA VAL A 150 -10.78 -0.59 -7.97
C VAL A 150 -9.74 -0.18 -9.01
N VAL A 151 -9.92 -0.55 -10.28
CA VAL A 151 -9.02 -0.15 -11.37
C VAL A 151 -8.94 1.37 -11.49
N MET A 152 -10.07 2.05 -11.45
CA MET A 152 -10.15 3.51 -11.55
C MET A 152 -9.41 4.19 -10.39
N GLU A 153 -9.68 3.78 -9.15
CA GLU A 153 -9.09 4.40 -7.96
C GLU A 153 -7.58 4.16 -7.86
N VAL A 154 -7.11 2.95 -8.19
CA VAL A 154 -5.68 2.68 -8.23
C VAL A 154 -4.98 3.50 -9.32
N ASN A 155 -5.59 3.64 -10.50
CA ASN A 155 -5.02 4.49 -11.55
C ASN A 155 -4.96 5.97 -11.16
N LYS A 156 -5.96 6.49 -10.45
CA LYS A 156 -5.91 7.86 -9.88
C LYS A 156 -4.72 8.00 -8.93
N ALA A 157 -4.53 7.04 -8.02
CA ALA A 157 -3.40 7.04 -7.09
C ALA A 157 -2.05 7.02 -7.84
N MET A 158 -1.92 6.21 -8.89
CA MET A 158 -0.71 6.18 -9.72
C MET A 158 -0.43 7.51 -10.43
N LEU A 159 -1.48 8.21 -10.88
CA LEU A 159 -1.35 9.53 -11.50
C LEU A 159 -0.87 10.58 -10.48
N GLU A 160 -1.46 10.61 -9.29
CA GLU A 160 -1.06 11.55 -8.23
C GLU A 160 0.36 11.26 -7.72
N LEU A 161 0.74 9.98 -7.60
CA LEU A 161 2.09 9.58 -7.24
C LEU A 161 3.15 10.13 -8.18
N ARG A 162 2.86 10.17 -9.49
CA ARG A 162 3.77 10.70 -10.52
C ARG A 162 3.82 12.23 -10.56
N ARG A 163 2.73 12.90 -10.17
CA ARG A 163 2.62 14.36 -10.25
C ARG A 163 3.26 15.08 -9.07
N ASN A 164 3.00 14.62 -7.85
CA ASN A 164 3.31 15.38 -6.65
C ASN A 164 3.84 14.56 -5.47
N GLY A 165 4.04 13.26 -5.67
CA GLY A 165 4.49 12.35 -4.61
C GLY A 165 3.43 12.03 -3.56
N GLY A 166 3.59 10.90 -2.90
CA GLY A 166 2.83 10.48 -1.72
C GLY A 166 1.36 10.15 -1.93
N CYS A 167 1.04 8.86 -2.12
CA CYS A 167 -0.33 8.34 -2.09
C CYS A 167 -0.49 7.25 -1.04
N LEU A 168 -1.69 7.19 -0.44
CA LEU A 168 -2.13 6.12 0.45
C LEU A 168 -3.28 5.35 -0.22
N LEU A 169 -3.12 4.04 -0.36
CA LEU A 169 -4.14 3.08 -0.82
C LEU A 169 -4.59 2.18 0.32
#